data_f64736150de4bef11ebf52d2420ea952
#
_entry.id   f64736150de4bef11ebf52d2420ea952
#
_cell.length_a   1.000
_cell.length_b   1.000
_cell.length_c   1.000
_cell.angle_alpha   90.00
_cell.angle_beta   90.00
_cell.angle_gamma   90.00
#
_symmetry.space_group_name_H-M   'P 1'
#
loop_
_entity.id
_entity.type
_entity.pdbx_description
1 polymer ?
#
loop_
_entity_poly.entity_id
_entity_poly.type
_entity_poly.pdbx_seq_one_letter_code
_entity_poly.pdbx_strand_id
1 'polypeptide(L)'
;MELTKETNVLDIIIALVKAIKETTEPDEKNCRYYLEDGKNRLWGAKYLLNQVLRQYRINDDHIFISIAADKLWKEITDGKVEIKNYNYTMQIPVHKECTLDLYKGAANIPFEKAKTLKPSDTFQYRQVFHDEHVIPIEMIIKKLEGEKNLTYENVQKILDNIYMCRMLKSENIELNKGNRNTREWDVKKTIEEIYNEKHHIEIVDWEEIKNKL
;
A
#
# COMPACT_ATOMS: atom_id res chain seq x y z
N MET A 1 17.99 -4.74 -32.25
CA MET A 1 17.05 -3.62 -31.97
C MET A 1 17.40 -3.11 -30.57
N GLU A 2 18.19 -2.08 -30.51
CA GLU A 2 18.59 -1.48 -29.24
C GLU A 2 17.39 -0.74 -28.65
N LEU A 3 16.94 -1.16 -27.48
CA LEU A 3 15.97 -0.43 -26.67
C LEU A 3 16.68 0.78 -26.05
N THR A 4 16.77 1.87 -26.79
CA THR A 4 17.50 3.08 -26.40
C THR A 4 16.64 4.12 -25.69
N LYS A 5 15.43 3.77 -25.21
CA LYS A 5 14.57 4.67 -24.43
C LYS A 5 14.17 3.98 -23.15
N GLU A 6 14.59 4.52 -22.02
CA GLU A 6 13.98 4.18 -20.73
C GLU A 6 12.47 4.44 -20.84
N THR A 7 11.67 3.39 -20.74
CA THR A 7 10.22 3.50 -20.78
C THR A 7 9.79 4.20 -19.48
N ASN A 8 9.29 5.43 -19.59
CA ASN A 8 8.77 6.14 -18.44
C ASN A 8 7.53 5.42 -17.91
N VAL A 9 7.45 5.20 -16.60
CA VAL A 9 6.29 4.56 -15.96
C VAL A 9 4.98 5.28 -16.28
N LEU A 10 5.01 6.59 -16.51
CA LEU A 10 3.85 7.37 -16.93
C LEU A 10 3.34 6.96 -18.31
N ASP A 11 4.22 6.59 -19.26
CA ASP A 11 3.83 6.07 -20.56
C ASP A 11 3.03 4.77 -20.41
N ILE A 12 3.47 3.88 -19.52
CA ILE A 12 2.78 2.63 -19.23
C ILE A 12 1.40 2.91 -18.62
N ILE A 13 1.31 3.79 -17.64
CA ILE A 13 0.06 4.15 -16.99
C ILE A 13 -0.91 4.75 -18.00
N ILE A 14 -0.47 5.70 -18.82
CA ILE A 14 -1.29 6.35 -19.87
C ILE A 14 -1.79 5.31 -20.86
N ALA A 15 -0.92 4.41 -21.32
CA ALA A 15 -1.29 3.36 -22.27
C ALA A 15 -2.35 2.42 -21.67
N LEU A 16 -2.18 2.01 -20.40
CA LEU A 16 -3.15 1.15 -19.72
C LEU A 16 -4.49 1.86 -19.51
N VAL A 17 -4.49 3.14 -19.13
CA VAL A 17 -5.72 3.93 -18.96
C VAL A 17 -6.45 4.08 -20.30
N LYS A 18 -5.74 4.35 -21.41
CA LYS A 18 -6.32 4.39 -22.75
C LYS A 18 -6.97 3.05 -23.12
N ALA A 19 -6.25 1.95 -22.92
CA ALA A 19 -6.76 0.60 -23.18
C ALA A 19 -8.05 0.32 -22.38
N ILE A 20 -8.12 0.73 -21.11
CA ILE A 20 -9.32 0.57 -20.29
C ILE A 20 -10.49 1.38 -20.85
N LYS A 21 -10.25 2.62 -21.31
CA LYS A 21 -11.30 3.50 -21.89
C LYS A 21 -11.83 2.99 -23.21
N GLU A 22 -10.98 2.39 -24.02
CA GLU A 22 -11.33 1.85 -25.34
C GLU A 22 -12.04 0.49 -25.24
N THR A 23 -11.88 -0.22 -24.13
CA THR A 23 -12.48 -1.54 -23.92
C THR A 23 -13.95 -1.40 -23.52
N THR A 24 -14.86 -1.97 -24.30
CA THR A 24 -16.31 -1.90 -24.07
C THR A 24 -16.82 -3.01 -23.15
N GLU A 25 -16.19 -4.17 -23.15
CA GLU A 25 -16.61 -5.34 -22.38
C GLU A 25 -16.10 -5.27 -20.94
N PRO A 26 -17.01 -5.33 -19.92
CA PRO A 26 -16.63 -5.24 -18.50
C PRO A 26 -15.62 -6.30 -18.08
N ASP A 27 -15.74 -7.51 -18.60
CA ASP A 27 -14.85 -8.62 -18.26
C ASP A 27 -13.44 -8.41 -18.80
N GLU A 28 -13.27 -7.77 -19.94
CA GLU A 28 -11.97 -7.47 -20.52
C GLU A 28 -11.19 -6.41 -19.71
N LYS A 29 -11.87 -5.51 -19.01
CA LYS A 29 -11.24 -4.51 -18.15
C LYS A 29 -10.60 -5.12 -16.90
N ASN A 30 -11.26 -6.13 -16.32
CA ASN A 30 -10.97 -6.61 -14.96
C ASN A 30 -10.34 -7.98 -14.92
N CYS A 31 -10.36 -8.76 -16.01
CA CYS A 31 -10.22 -10.19 -15.87
C CYS A 31 -8.82 -10.75 -16.09
N ARG A 32 -8.61 -11.82 -15.37
CA ARG A 32 -7.66 -12.87 -15.70
C ARG A 32 -8.37 -13.75 -16.72
N TYR A 33 -7.99 -13.66 -17.97
CA TYR A 33 -8.44 -14.63 -18.96
C TYR A 33 -7.59 -15.90 -18.84
N TYR A 34 -8.26 -17.04 -18.84
CA TYR A 34 -7.60 -18.27 -19.21
C TYR A 34 -7.71 -18.40 -20.72
N LEU A 35 -6.59 -18.55 -21.42
CA LEU A 35 -6.62 -18.95 -22.80
C LEU A 35 -7.29 -20.33 -22.91
N GLU A 36 -7.80 -20.67 -24.09
CA GLU A 36 -8.51 -21.92 -24.33
C GLU A 36 -7.73 -23.18 -23.92
N ASP A 37 -6.39 -23.09 -23.79
CA ASP A 37 -5.54 -24.15 -23.29
C ASP A 37 -5.62 -24.37 -21.75
N GLY A 38 -6.36 -23.52 -21.04
CA GLY A 38 -6.57 -23.57 -19.59
C GLY A 38 -5.31 -23.33 -18.72
N LYS A 39 -4.14 -23.09 -19.32
CA LYS A 39 -2.86 -22.96 -18.61
C LYS A 39 -2.33 -21.53 -18.61
N ASN A 40 -2.56 -20.79 -19.68
CA ASN A 40 -2.08 -19.42 -19.81
C ASN A 40 -3.14 -18.41 -19.35
N ARG A 41 -2.68 -17.33 -18.72
CA ARG A 41 -3.52 -16.25 -18.21
C ARG A 41 -3.21 -14.98 -18.94
N LEU A 42 -4.23 -14.33 -19.47
CA LEU A 42 -4.16 -12.95 -19.89
C LEU A 42 -4.60 -12.02 -18.75
N TRP A 43 -4.03 -10.85 -18.70
CA TRP A 43 -4.32 -9.87 -17.68
C TRP A 43 -5.02 -8.68 -18.34
N GLY A 44 -6.21 -8.35 -17.89
CA GLY A 44 -6.91 -7.15 -18.33
C GLY A 44 -6.12 -5.88 -17.97
N ALA A 45 -6.28 -4.84 -18.77
CA ALA A 45 -5.56 -3.56 -18.59
C ALA A 45 -5.77 -2.94 -17.20
N LYS A 46 -6.96 -3.05 -16.63
CA LYS A 46 -7.25 -2.56 -15.28
C LYS A 46 -6.51 -3.31 -14.20
N TYR A 47 -6.36 -4.62 -14.33
CA TYR A 47 -5.54 -5.41 -13.41
C TYR A 47 -4.07 -5.00 -13.49
N LEU A 48 -3.53 -4.87 -14.71
CA LEU A 48 -2.14 -4.44 -14.91
C LEU A 48 -1.92 -3.04 -14.34
N LEU A 49 -2.83 -2.10 -14.58
CA LEU A 49 -2.78 -0.76 -14.01
C LEU A 49 -2.76 -0.81 -12.47
N ASN A 50 -3.60 -1.63 -11.85
CA ASN A 50 -3.60 -1.81 -10.39
C ASN A 50 -2.24 -2.31 -9.89
N GLN A 51 -1.59 -3.26 -10.59
CA GLN A 51 -0.27 -3.75 -10.21
C GLN A 51 0.82 -2.69 -10.38
N VAL A 52 0.80 -1.92 -11.47
CA VAL A 52 1.73 -0.81 -11.71
C VAL A 52 1.59 0.26 -10.62
N LEU A 53 0.37 0.66 -10.28
CA LEU A 53 0.13 1.68 -9.25
C LEU A 53 0.54 1.20 -7.85
N ARG A 54 0.40 -0.09 -7.53
CA ARG A 54 0.89 -0.67 -6.27
C ARG A 54 2.41 -0.68 -6.16
N GLN A 55 3.11 -0.68 -7.28
CA GLN A 55 4.57 -0.64 -7.35
C GLN A 55 5.09 0.76 -7.69
N TYR A 56 4.18 1.73 -7.89
CA TYR A 56 4.57 3.10 -8.18
C TYR A 56 5.41 3.64 -7.04
N ARG A 57 6.60 4.14 -7.39
CA ARG A 57 7.53 4.67 -6.40
C ARG A 57 7.00 6.00 -5.88
N ILE A 58 6.71 6.03 -4.60
CA ILE A 58 6.34 7.23 -3.87
C ILE A 58 7.56 7.84 -3.19
N ASN A 59 7.52 9.14 -2.96
CA ASN A 59 8.55 9.84 -2.21
C ASN A 59 8.43 9.52 -0.71
N ASP A 60 9.52 9.67 0.04
CA ASP A 60 9.55 9.36 1.47
C ASP A 60 8.61 10.26 2.30
N ASP A 61 8.35 11.49 1.84
CA ASP A 61 7.39 12.43 2.43
C ASP A 61 5.92 12.03 2.21
N HIS A 62 5.66 11.11 1.29
CA HIS A 62 4.34 10.51 1.08
C HIS A 62 4.13 9.21 1.89
N ILE A 63 5.05 8.87 2.80
CA ILE A 63 4.94 7.70 3.67
C ILE A 63 4.64 8.14 5.09
N PHE A 64 3.42 7.88 5.53
CA PHE A 64 3.01 8.03 6.93
C PHE A 64 3.34 6.77 7.72
N ILE A 65 3.43 6.91 9.03
CA ILE A 65 3.73 5.80 9.93
C ILE A 65 2.77 5.88 11.11
N SER A 66 2.07 4.79 11.43
CA SER A 66 1.27 4.76 12.65
C SER A 66 2.17 4.73 13.89
N ILE A 67 1.75 5.38 14.97
CA ILE A 67 2.48 5.40 16.24
C ILE A 67 2.74 3.99 16.76
N ALA A 68 1.75 3.10 16.63
CA ALA A 68 1.89 1.72 17.07
C ALA A 68 2.94 0.94 16.24
N ALA A 69 2.97 1.16 14.92
CA ALA A 69 3.98 0.54 14.06
C ALA A 69 5.39 1.07 14.35
N ASP A 70 5.54 2.38 14.53
CA ASP A 70 6.83 3.01 14.87
C ASP A 70 7.37 2.48 16.19
N LYS A 71 6.50 2.42 17.20
CA LYS A 71 6.86 1.90 18.53
C LYS A 71 7.35 0.46 18.45
N LEU A 72 6.58 -0.43 17.82
CA LEU A 72 6.97 -1.83 17.68
C LEU A 72 8.26 -1.97 16.85
N TRP A 73 8.41 -1.17 15.80
CA TRP A 73 9.60 -1.19 14.97
C TRP A 73 10.86 -0.78 15.74
N LYS A 74 10.79 0.28 16.55
CA LYS A 74 11.89 0.72 17.42
C LYS A 74 12.26 -0.34 18.43
N GLU A 75 11.29 -1.03 19.00
CA GLU A 75 11.55 -2.14 19.92
C GLU A 75 12.24 -3.33 19.22
N ILE A 76 11.80 -3.71 18.03
CA ILE A 76 12.38 -4.82 17.25
C ILE A 76 13.82 -4.51 16.80
N THR A 77 14.11 -3.25 16.47
CA THR A 77 15.40 -2.85 15.87
C THR A 77 16.33 -2.15 16.83
N ASP A 78 15.98 -2.02 18.13
CA ASP A 78 16.68 -1.16 19.12
C ASP A 78 16.82 0.29 18.62
N GLY A 79 15.88 0.78 17.81
CA GLY A 79 15.94 2.11 17.23
C GLY A 79 17.05 2.34 16.18
N LYS A 80 17.73 1.28 15.74
CA LYS A 80 18.90 1.39 14.85
C LYS A 80 18.54 1.64 13.38
N VAL A 81 17.31 1.36 13.01
CA VAL A 81 16.84 1.48 11.61
C VAL A 81 15.49 2.19 11.60
N GLU A 82 15.36 3.18 10.74
CA GLU A 82 14.07 3.83 10.54
C GLU A 82 13.12 2.94 9.74
N ILE A 83 11.86 2.89 10.16
CA ILE A 83 10.83 2.08 9.50
C ILE A 83 10.61 2.50 8.05
N LYS A 84 10.85 3.77 7.68
CA LYS A 84 10.76 4.27 6.30
C LYS A 84 11.70 3.52 5.34
N ASN A 85 12.87 3.12 5.83
CA ASN A 85 13.91 2.50 5.02
C ASN A 85 13.72 1.00 4.84
N TYR A 86 12.64 0.42 5.37
CA TYR A 86 12.45 -1.02 5.34
C TYR A 86 11.59 -1.47 4.16
N ASN A 87 12.01 -2.56 3.52
CA ASN A 87 11.27 -3.17 2.42
C ASN A 87 10.41 -4.32 2.96
N TYR A 88 9.15 -4.41 2.52
CA TYR A 88 8.19 -5.44 2.94
C TYR A 88 8.63 -6.89 2.69
N THR A 89 9.63 -7.12 1.84
CA THR A 89 10.20 -8.46 1.56
C THR A 89 11.30 -8.87 2.52
N MET A 90 11.81 -7.93 3.33
CA MET A 90 12.91 -8.21 4.24
C MET A 90 12.50 -9.14 5.39
N GLN A 91 13.46 -9.88 5.91
CA GLN A 91 13.31 -10.67 7.12
C GLN A 91 13.60 -9.79 8.33
N ILE A 92 12.72 -9.84 9.31
CA ILE A 92 12.86 -9.15 10.58
C ILE A 92 13.39 -10.15 11.60
N PRO A 93 14.54 -9.92 12.23
CA PRO A 93 15.00 -10.78 13.31
C PRO A 93 14.04 -10.69 14.50
N VAL A 94 13.75 -11.81 15.12
CA VAL A 94 13.02 -11.84 16.39
C VAL A 94 13.98 -11.36 17.48
N HIS A 95 13.71 -10.20 18.06
CA HIS A 95 14.54 -9.69 19.16
C HIS A 95 14.33 -10.51 20.42
N LYS A 96 15.41 -10.75 21.19
CA LYS A 96 15.36 -11.58 22.40
C LYS A 96 14.38 -11.09 23.47
N GLU A 97 14.09 -9.78 23.47
CA GLU A 97 13.25 -9.13 24.47
C GLU A 97 11.83 -8.85 23.96
N CYS A 98 11.54 -9.12 22.69
CA CYS A 98 10.19 -8.99 22.16
C CYS A 98 9.29 -10.00 22.86
N THR A 99 8.39 -9.52 23.67
CA THR A 99 7.43 -10.37 24.35
C THR A 99 6.43 -10.93 23.33
N LEU A 100 6.05 -12.20 23.54
CA LEU A 100 5.01 -12.88 22.75
C LEU A 100 3.72 -12.04 22.66
N ASP A 101 3.41 -11.25 23.67
CA ASP A 101 2.20 -10.44 23.73
C ASP A 101 2.23 -9.26 22.75
N LEU A 102 3.40 -8.70 22.48
CA LEU A 102 3.59 -7.67 21.46
C LEU A 102 3.26 -8.20 20.05
N TYR A 103 3.71 -9.42 19.74
CA TYR A 103 3.42 -10.07 18.48
C TYR A 103 1.96 -10.50 18.32
N LYS A 104 1.31 -10.89 19.42
CA LYS A 104 -0.12 -11.26 19.41
C LYS A 104 -1.02 -10.07 19.04
N GLY A 105 -0.70 -8.88 19.54
CA GLY A 105 -1.46 -7.66 19.25
C GLY A 105 -1.19 -7.11 17.85
N ALA A 106 0.05 -7.20 17.38
CA ALA A 106 0.51 -6.56 16.15
C ALA A 106 0.35 -7.42 14.89
N ALA A 107 0.55 -8.73 15.03
CA ALA A 107 0.51 -9.65 13.92
C ALA A 107 -0.72 -10.54 13.99
N ASN A 108 -1.40 -10.71 12.89
CA ASN A 108 -2.40 -11.77 12.75
C ASN A 108 -1.70 -13.14 12.61
N ILE A 109 -0.76 -13.42 13.53
CA ILE A 109 -0.09 -14.71 13.62
C ILE A 109 -0.96 -15.59 14.51
N PRO A 110 -1.33 -16.80 14.08
CA PRO A 110 -2.03 -17.74 14.92
C PRO A 110 -1.29 -17.91 16.25
N PHE A 111 -2.02 -17.81 17.35
CA PHE A 111 -1.49 -17.87 18.71
C PHE A 111 -0.50 -19.02 18.94
N GLU A 112 -0.83 -20.21 18.41
CA GLU A 112 0.02 -21.39 18.53
C GLU A 112 1.36 -21.22 17.80
N LYS A 113 1.38 -20.53 16.67
CA LYS A 113 2.61 -20.25 15.94
C LYS A 113 3.47 -19.19 16.66
N ALA A 114 2.82 -18.19 17.28
CA ALA A 114 3.53 -17.18 18.07
C ALA A 114 4.25 -17.79 19.29
N LYS A 115 3.66 -18.82 19.93
CA LYS A 115 4.27 -19.52 21.06
C LYS A 115 5.54 -20.31 20.71
N THR A 116 5.73 -20.66 19.46
CA THR A 116 6.86 -21.48 18.99
C THR A 116 8.01 -20.65 18.45
N LEU A 117 7.87 -19.31 18.37
CA LEU A 117 8.92 -18.42 17.91
C LEU A 117 10.10 -18.41 18.91
N LYS A 118 11.29 -18.60 18.37
CA LYS A 118 12.55 -18.56 19.14
C LYS A 118 13.30 -17.26 18.82
N PRO A 119 14.19 -16.79 19.69
CA PRO A 119 14.99 -15.59 19.45
C PRO A 119 15.85 -15.63 18.18
N SER A 120 16.13 -16.83 17.66
CA SER A 120 16.86 -17.04 16.40
C SER A 120 15.96 -17.01 15.16
N ASP A 121 14.63 -17.04 15.36
CA ASP A 121 13.70 -17.06 14.26
C ASP A 121 13.60 -15.69 13.59
N THR A 122 13.18 -15.69 12.35
CA THR A 122 12.87 -14.48 11.60
C THR A 122 11.45 -14.54 11.09
N PHE A 123 10.84 -13.40 10.87
CA PHE A 123 9.56 -13.32 10.18
C PHE A 123 9.61 -12.25 9.09
N GLN A 124 8.75 -12.39 8.10
CA GLN A 124 8.68 -11.39 7.04
C GLN A 124 7.95 -10.16 7.57
N TYR A 125 8.43 -8.96 7.17
CA TYR A 125 7.81 -7.67 7.47
C TYR A 125 6.28 -7.72 7.31
N ARG A 126 5.80 -8.22 6.18
CA ARG A 126 4.37 -8.33 5.83
C ARG A 126 3.53 -9.20 6.79
N GLN A 127 4.14 -9.93 7.69
CA GLN A 127 3.41 -10.71 8.70
C GLN A 127 2.96 -9.84 9.87
N VAL A 128 3.70 -8.77 10.14
CA VAL A 128 3.49 -7.86 11.28
C VAL A 128 3.02 -6.50 10.81
N PHE A 129 3.60 -5.99 9.75
CA PHE A 129 3.32 -4.67 9.21
C PHE A 129 2.55 -4.74 7.89
N HIS A 130 1.89 -3.66 7.56
CA HIS A 130 1.15 -3.49 6.33
C HIS A 130 1.36 -2.08 5.78
N ASP A 131 1.60 -2.00 4.48
CA ASP A 131 1.68 -0.73 3.75
C ASP A 131 0.32 -0.49 3.09
N GLU A 132 -0.51 0.35 3.70
CA GLU A 132 -1.86 0.67 3.24
C GLU A 132 -1.84 1.96 2.41
N HIS A 133 -2.51 1.95 1.27
CA HIS A 133 -2.72 3.18 0.49
C HIS A 133 -3.79 4.04 1.16
N VAL A 134 -3.44 5.27 1.53
CA VAL A 134 -4.37 6.21 2.19
C VAL A 134 -5.58 6.49 1.31
N ILE A 135 -5.33 6.81 0.04
CA ILE A 135 -6.37 6.80 -1.00
C ILE A 135 -6.34 5.43 -1.68
N PRO A 136 -7.43 4.65 -1.64
CA PRO A 136 -7.47 3.33 -2.26
C PRO A 136 -7.11 3.36 -3.76
N ILE A 137 -6.31 2.41 -4.21
CA ILE A 137 -5.88 2.32 -5.63
C ILE A 137 -7.07 2.32 -6.59
N GLU A 138 -8.19 1.72 -6.22
CA GLU A 138 -9.41 1.76 -7.04
C GLU A 138 -9.94 3.19 -7.26
N MET A 139 -9.77 4.08 -6.29
CA MET A 139 -10.12 5.49 -6.44
C MET A 139 -9.15 6.22 -7.36
N ILE A 140 -7.85 5.92 -7.27
CA ILE A 140 -6.83 6.43 -8.20
C ILE A 140 -7.18 6.01 -9.63
N ILE A 141 -7.50 4.72 -9.84
CA ILE A 141 -7.89 4.20 -11.15
C ILE A 141 -9.13 4.93 -11.68
N LYS A 142 -10.18 5.06 -10.86
CA LYS A 142 -11.40 5.80 -11.27
C LYS A 142 -11.11 7.25 -11.65
N LYS A 143 -10.18 7.90 -10.94
CA LYS A 143 -9.79 9.28 -11.25
C LYS A 143 -9.06 9.36 -12.59
N LEU A 144 -8.13 8.41 -12.83
CA LEU A 144 -7.43 8.29 -14.11
C LEU A 144 -8.38 7.97 -15.26
N GLU A 145 -9.35 7.07 -15.07
CA GLU A 145 -10.40 6.75 -16.04
C GLU A 145 -11.27 7.97 -16.37
N GLY A 146 -11.55 8.82 -15.36
CA GLY A 146 -12.33 10.05 -15.53
C GLY A 146 -11.58 11.20 -16.19
N GLU A 147 -10.23 11.16 -16.21
CA GLU A 147 -9.42 12.24 -16.78
C GLU A 147 -9.60 12.34 -18.30
N LYS A 148 -10.01 13.52 -18.80
CA LYS A 148 -10.27 13.74 -20.22
C LYS A 148 -8.99 13.84 -21.05
N ASN A 149 -7.98 14.49 -20.48
CA ASN A 149 -6.72 14.78 -21.16
C ASN A 149 -5.58 14.04 -20.45
N LEU A 150 -5.23 12.87 -20.93
CA LEU A 150 -4.15 12.03 -20.38
C LEU A 150 -2.77 12.57 -20.78
N THR A 151 -2.44 13.77 -20.31
CA THR A 151 -1.08 14.34 -20.38
C THR A 151 -0.25 13.86 -19.20
N TYR A 152 1.06 13.92 -19.31
CA TYR A 152 1.96 13.61 -18.18
C TYR A 152 1.63 14.44 -16.94
N GLU A 153 1.40 15.74 -17.12
CA GLU A 153 1.09 16.65 -16.03
C GLU A 153 -0.20 16.26 -15.30
N ASN A 154 -1.28 15.96 -16.03
CA ASN A 154 -2.56 15.60 -15.43
C ASN A 154 -2.49 14.23 -14.74
N VAL A 155 -1.81 13.28 -15.35
CA VAL A 155 -1.58 11.96 -14.73
C VAL A 155 -0.74 12.09 -13.48
N GLN A 156 0.37 12.86 -13.53
CA GLN A 156 1.24 13.09 -12.38
C GLN A 156 0.46 13.72 -11.21
N LYS A 157 -0.34 14.76 -11.45
CA LYS A 157 -1.20 15.38 -10.41
C LYS A 157 -2.13 14.38 -9.72
N ILE A 158 -2.60 13.37 -10.44
CA ILE A 158 -3.41 12.31 -9.83
C ILE A 158 -2.54 11.39 -9.00
N LEU A 159 -1.36 11.01 -9.50
CA LEU A 159 -0.42 10.12 -8.83
C LEU A 159 0.22 10.76 -7.59
N ASP A 160 0.35 12.08 -7.55
CA ASP A 160 0.83 12.83 -6.37
C ASP A 160 -0.08 12.66 -5.14
N ASN A 161 -1.29 12.11 -5.33
CA ASN A 161 -2.17 11.73 -4.22
C ASN A 161 -1.96 10.27 -3.74
N ILE A 162 -0.94 9.59 -4.24
CA ILE A 162 -0.58 8.27 -3.74
C ILE A 162 0.27 8.44 -2.49
N TYR A 163 -0.38 8.27 -1.35
CA TYR A 163 0.26 8.22 -0.03
C TYR A 163 0.10 6.83 0.55
N MET A 164 1.10 6.39 1.29
CA MET A 164 1.06 5.12 2.01
C MET A 164 1.14 5.36 3.51
N CYS A 165 0.45 4.53 4.27
CA CYS A 165 0.61 4.46 5.71
C CYS A 165 1.18 3.09 6.09
N ARG A 166 2.36 3.09 6.70
CA ARG A 166 2.94 1.92 7.34
C ARG A 166 2.33 1.75 8.71
N MET A 167 1.63 0.66 8.89
CA MET A 167 0.88 0.38 10.09
C MET A 167 1.03 -1.08 10.51
N LEU A 168 0.54 -1.42 11.69
CA LEU A 168 0.45 -2.81 12.07
C LEU A 168 -0.63 -3.52 11.24
N LYS A 169 -0.44 -4.80 11.03
CA LYS A 169 -1.44 -5.62 10.34
C LYS A 169 -2.77 -5.67 11.08
N SER A 170 -2.74 -5.60 12.41
CA SER A 170 -3.94 -5.49 13.24
C SER A 170 -4.69 -4.18 12.98
N GLU A 171 -4.00 -3.04 12.89
CA GLU A 171 -4.60 -1.75 12.55
C GLU A 171 -5.25 -1.80 11.16
N ASN A 172 -4.56 -2.38 10.17
CA ASN A 172 -5.13 -2.56 8.83
C ASN A 172 -6.39 -3.46 8.83
N ILE A 173 -6.45 -4.49 9.67
CA ILE A 173 -7.63 -5.33 9.81
C ILE A 173 -8.80 -4.51 10.38
N GLU A 174 -8.57 -3.71 11.41
CA GLU A 174 -9.60 -2.82 12.00
C GLU A 174 -10.07 -1.78 10.99
N LEU A 175 -9.15 -1.12 10.30
CA LEU A 175 -9.44 -0.15 9.25
C LEU A 175 -10.34 -0.73 8.14
N ASN A 176 -10.18 -2.02 7.85
CA ASN A 176 -10.93 -2.73 6.80
C ASN A 176 -12.28 -3.29 7.25
N LYS A 177 -12.60 -3.30 8.54
CA LYS A 177 -13.94 -3.67 9.04
C LYS A 177 -15.01 -2.63 8.67
N GLY A 178 -14.61 -1.39 8.40
CA GLY A 178 -15.50 -0.37 7.86
C GLY A 178 -15.27 -0.17 6.38
N ASN A 179 -16.31 -0.07 5.58
CA ASN A 179 -16.29 0.07 4.13
C ASN A 179 -15.04 0.76 3.55
N ARG A 180 -14.15 0.00 2.92
CA ARG A 180 -12.95 0.49 2.22
C ARG A 180 -13.26 1.56 1.17
N ASN A 181 -14.48 1.57 0.64
CA ASN A 181 -14.89 2.39 -0.50
C ASN A 181 -15.46 3.76 -0.11
N THR A 182 -15.47 4.11 1.18
CA THR A 182 -16.03 5.39 1.67
C THR A 182 -14.99 6.47 1.93
N ARG A 183 -13.71 6.21 1.61
CA ARG A 183 -12.65 7.22 1.72
C ARG A 183 -12.86 8.31 0.68
N GLU A 184 -12.62 9.55 1.07
CA GLU A 184 -12.69 10.69 0.18
C GLU A 184 -11.40 10.88 -0.63
N TRP A 185 -11.48 11.68 -1.70
CA TRP A 185 -10.29 12.11 -2.46
C TRP A 185 -9.59 13.27 -1.74
N ASP A 186 -9.23 13.03 -0.48
CA ASP A 186 -8.56 13.98 0.40
C ASP A 186 -7.74 13.20 1.42
N VAL A 187 -6.42 13.29 1.31
CA VAL A 187 -5.48 12.57 2.17
C VAL A 187 -5.62 13.02 3.62
N LYS A 188 -5.66 14.35 3.86
CA LYS A 188 -5.75 14.93 5.20
C LYS A 188 -7.04 14.51 5.89
N LYS A 189 -8.18 14.69 5.21
CA LYS A 189 -9.47 14.30 5.72
C LYS A 189 -9.57 12.79 5.98
N THR A 190 -9.00 11.97 5.10
CA THR A 190 -8.95 10.52 5.29
C THR A 190 -8.18 10.15 6.56
N ILE A 191 -7.03 10.80 6.82
CA ILE A 191 -6.26 10.54 8.04
C ILE A 191 -7.03 11.02 9.27
N GLU A 192 -7.58 12.24 9.27
CA GLU A 192 -8.27 12.79 10.43
C GLU A 192 -9.55 12.02 10.77
N GLU A 193 -10.46 11.85 9.81
CA GLU A 193 -11.79 11.27 10.07
C GLU A 193 -11.77 9.74 10.11
N ILE A 194 -11.00 9.09 9.24
CA ILE A 194 -11.03 7.63 9.14
C ILE A 194 -9.97 6.97 10.02
N TYR A 195 -8.72 7.42 9.93
CA TYR A 195 -7.65 6.79 10.72
C TYR A 195 -7.76 7.19 12.19
N ASN A 196 -7.72 8.50 12.49
CA ASN A 196 -7.67 8.96 13.87
C ASN A 196 -9.01 8.84 14.59
N GLU A 197 -10.06 9.49 14.08
CA GLU A 197 -11.34 9.57 14.83
C GLU A 197 -12.06 8.24 14.85
N LYS A 198 -12.19 7.56 13.70
CA LYS A 198 -12.99 6.35 13.59
C LYS A 198 -12.27 5.09 14.05
N HIS A 199 -10.99 4.95 13.72
CA HIS A 199 -10.23 3.72 13.97
C HIS A 199 -9.11 3.87 15.01
N HIS A 200 -8.92 5.08 15.56
CA HIS A 200 -7.91 5.39 16.57
C HIS A 200 -6.49 5.02 16.14
N ILE A 201 -6.19 5.20 14.85
CA ILE A 201 -4.87 4.98 14.27
C ILE A 201 -4.16 6.33 14.17
N GLU A 202 -3.36 6.64 15.17
CA GLU A 202 -2.60 7.89 15.23
C GLU A 202 -1.34 7.83 14.36
N ILE A 203 -1.02 8.94 13.69
CA ILE A 203 0.14 9.07 12.80
C ILE A 203 1.25 9.83 13.50
N VAL A 204 2.49 9.34 13.36
CA VAL A 204 3.70 10.00 13.87
C VAL A 204 3.82 11.39 13.25
N ASP A 205 4.10 12.41 14.07
CA ASP A 205 4.31 13.81 13.68
C ASP A 205 3.16 14.42 12.85
N TRP A 206 1.92 13.93 13.04
CA TRP A 206 0.77 14.35 12.24
C TRP A 206 0.54 15.86 12.25
N GLU A 207 0.71 16.52 13.40
CA GLU A 207 0.51 17.98 13.53
C GLU A 207 1.47 18.79 12.65
N GLU A 208 2.68 18.26 12.38
CA GLU A 208 3.64 18.90 11.49
C GLU A 208 3.36 18.56 10.02
N ILE A 209 2.99 17.31 9.76
CA ILE A 209 2.77 16.79 8.40
C ILE A 209 1.52 17.41 7.78
N LYS A 210 0.41 17.51 8.51
CA LYS A 210 -0.87 18.00 7.99
C LYS A 210 -0.85 19.44 7.47
N ASN A 211 0.14 20.22 7.89
CA ASN A 211 0.32 21.59 7.43
C ASN A 211 1.06 21.68 6.07
N LYS A 212 1.60 20.56 5.59
CA LYS A 212 2.32 20.45 4.31
C LYS A 212 1.46 19.79 3.21
N LEU A 213 0.33 19.19 3.59
CA LEU A 213 -0.68 18.61 2.70
C LEU A 213 -1.66 19.67 2.19
#